data_564248a3aa9b1d4dd3a8e343060e533e
#
_entry.id   564248a3aa9b1d4dd3a8e343060e533e
#
_cell.length_a   1.000
_cell.length_b   1.000
_cell.length_c   1.000
_cell.angle_alpha   90.00
_cell.angle_beta   90.00
_cell.angle_gamma   90.00
#
_symmetry.space_group_name_H-M   'P 1'
#
loop_
_entity.id
_entity.type
_entity.pdbx_description
1 polymer ?
#
loop_
_entity_poly.entity_id
_entity_poly.type
_entity_poly.pdbx_seq_one_letter_code
_entity_poly.pdbx_strand_id
1 'polypeptide(L)'
;MASEGGKHFKPKGQPAPGPGGVQAPRPVSSQPVPPSPYARPARGVQAAGGQRSVQGVRPVHGAQDATGARSVGGVRPAHGVQASGAAPSAYRAPRGDKPGRSGKGRGNVFSSILIAVGVALLLVAGGLFVKAQIGYKKANDYYNGIAEMAVKDSSGEDGIPQIDFDALKKESDDIVGWIYVPGTRINYVVAQGETNNTYLRHLPNGEYSENGTIFMDMDGTAPGMVDQQTTLYGHHMNDGAMFEPIDASMDQKVFDTFKKVYYITPEMTYVLKPMFTMQVQDDYVDARRTNFDSEKAFTQYLQASLAQAKASAKDAAAEVEKADKVLTLVTCAGQIIPRTTRAGMVCRVVDTIPAQ
;
A
#
# COMPACT_ATOMS: atom_id res chain seq x y z
N MET A 1 -36.94 25.10 -81.03
CA MET A 1 -36.22 26.38 -81.17
C MET A 1 -35.28 26.50 -80.05
N ALA A 2 -33.96 26.61 -80.39
CA ALA A 2 -32.79 27.11 -79.68
C ALA A 2 -32.56 26.53 -78.24
N SER A 3 -31.60 25.66 -77.86
CA SER A 3 -30.14 25.68 -78.00
C SER A 3 -29.46 26.84 -77.30
N GLU A 4 -28.77 26.50 -76.19
CA GLU A 4 -27.55 27.13 -75.65
C GLU A 4 -27.19 26.36 -74.38
N GLY A 5 -26.10 25.68 -74.15
CA GLY A 5 -24.71 26.06 -74.43
C GLY A 5 -24.04 26.33 -73.07
N GLY A 6 -23.83 25.30 -72.23
CA GLY A 6 -23.13 25.43 -70.95
C GLY A 6 -21.76 24.78 -71.00
N LYS A 7 -20.71 25.60 -70.90
CA LYS A 7 -19.30 25.28 -71.00
C LYS A 7 -18.82 24.38 -69.83
N HIS A 8 -18.21 23.24 -70.17
CA HIS A 8 -17.44 22.40 -69.28
C HIS A 8 -16.14 23.10 -68.83
N PHE A 9 -15.99 23.26 -67.52
CA PHE A 9 -14.75 23.63 -66.89
C PHE A 9 -14.03 22.34 -66.47
N LYS A 10 -12.86 22.06 -67.02
CA LYS A 10 -11.93 21.01 -66.60
C LYS A 10 -11.01 21.55 -65.49
N PRO A 11 -10.93 20.93 -64.30
CA PRO A 11 -9.87 21.25 -63.38
C PRO A 11 -8.57 20.53 -63.79
N LYS A 12 -7.47 21.29 -63.77
CA LYS A 12 -6.10 20.82 -63.98
C LYS A 12 -5.72 19.76 -62.96
N GLY A 13 -5.09 18.68 -63.45
CA GLY A 13 -4.57 17.60 -62.64
C GLY A 13 -3.45 18.07 -61.70
N GLN A 14 -3.53 17.65 -60.44
CA GLN A 14 -2.42 17.63 -59.53
C GLN A 14 -1.62 16.35 -59.73
N PRO A 15 -0.28 16.39 -59.62
CA PRO A 15 0.55 15.19 -59.71
C PRO A 15 0.40 14.31 -58.49
N ALA A 16 0.38 12.99 -58.70
CA ALA A 16 0.33 11.97 -57.66
C ALA A 16 1.58 12.04 -56.75
N PRO A 17 1.46 11.81 -55.45
CA PRO A 17 2.60 11.69 -54.57
C PRO A 17 3.34 10.37 -54.83
N GLY A 18 4.65 10.44 -54.97
CA GLY A 18 5.54 9.30 -55.07
C GLY A 18 5.59 8.45 -53.78
N PRO A 19 6.10 7.21 -53.87
CA PRO A 19 6.14 6.31 -52.70
C PRO A 19 7.11 6.85 -51.67
N GLY A 20 6.55 7.37 -50.54
CA GLY A 20 7.30 7.79 -49.38
C GLY A 20 7.92 6.59 -48.67
N GLY A 21 9.25 6.58 -48.60
CA GLY A 21 9.99 5.59 -47.84
C GLY A 21 9.62 5.61 -46.38
N VAL A 22 9.39 4.42 -45.83
CA VAL A 22 9.18 4.15 -44.41
C VAL A 22 10.48 4.53 -43.71
N GLN A 23 10.49 5.65 -42.99
CA GLN A 23 11.55 6.00 -42.06
C GLN A 23 11.46 5.07 -40.85
N ALA A 24 12.56 4.34 -40.60
CA ALA A 24 12.74 3.57 -39.40
C ALA A 24 12.61 4.47 -38.16
N PRO A 25 11.98 4.00 -37.06
CA PRO A 25 11.84 4.77 -35.82
C PRO A 25 13.25 5.09 -35.28
N ARG A 26 13.46 6.36 -34.93
CA ARG A 26 14.70 6.80 -34.27
C ARG A 26 14.78 6.14 -32.91
N PRO A 27 15.97 5.68 -32.48
CA PRO A 27 16.13 5.18 -31.10
C PRO A 27 15.85 6.30 -30.14
N VAL A 28 14.92 6.03 -29.22
CA VAL A 28 14.60 6.91 -28.07
C VAL A 28 15.84 6.97 -27.21
N SER A 29 16.44 8.15 -27.10
CA SER A 29 17.54 8.44 -26.20
C SER A 29 17.03 8.20 -24.76
N SER A 30 17.54 7.17 -24.09
CA SER A 30 17.32 6.93 -22.66
C SER A 30 17.99 8.04 -21.86
N GLN A 31 17.26 9.07 -21.49
CA GLN A 31 17.70 10.01 -20.46
C GLN A 31 17.72 9.30 -19.12
N PRO A 32 18.75 9.47 -18.30
CA PRO A 32 18.78 8.89 -16.96
C PRO A 32 17.67 9.50 -16.12
N VAL A 33 16.83 8.64 -15.54
CA VAL A 33 15.77 9.00 -14.60
C VAL A 33 16.43 9.69 -13.41
N PRO A 34 15.98 10.90 -12.98
CA PRO A 34 16.51 11.53 -11.78
C PRO A 34 16.24 10.65 -10.55
N PRO A 35 17.21 10.53 -9.62
CA PRO A 35 17.05 9.69 -8.44
C PRO A 35 15.88 10.20 -7.59
N SER A 36 15.07 9.24 -7.11
CA SER A 36 13.98 9.51 -6.18
C SER A 36 14.50 10.30 -4.97
N PRO A 37 13.79 11.34 -4.50
CA PRO A 37 14.20 12.13 -3.33
C PRO A 37 14.25 11.32 -2.03
N TYR A 38 13.83 10.05 -2.06
CA TYR A 38 13.86 9.10 -0.95
C TYR A 38 14.97 8.03 -1.08
N ALA A 39 15.81 8.07 -2.11
CA ALA A 39 16.95 7.16 -2.24
C ALA A 39 18.02 7.51 -1.19
N ARG A 40 18.22 6.66 -0.19
CA ARG A 40 19.37 6.75 0.73
C ARG A 40 20.65 6.52 -0.05
N PRO A 41 21.73 7.31 0.19
CA PRO A 41 23.03 7.03 -0.41
C PRO A 41 23.54 5.65 0.06
N ALA A 42 23.92 4.82 -0.87
CA ALA A 42 24.58 3.55 -0.61
C ALA A 42 25.86 3.82 0.21
N ARG A 43 25.94 3.26 1.42
CA ARG A 43 27.15 3.26 2.23
C ARG A 43 28.20 2.46 1.46
N GLY A 44 29.23 3.14 0.98
CA GLY A 44 30.38 2.52 0.37
C GLY A 44 31.04 1.55 1.33
N VAL A 45 31.08 0.28 0.96
CA VAL A 45 31.92 -0.72 1.58
C VAL A 45 33.35 -0.46 1.10
N GLN A 46 34.18 0.12 1.96
CA GLN A 46 35.62 0.15 1.74
C GLN A 46 36.16 -1.26 1.89
N ALA A 47 36.66 -1.81 0.79
CA ALA A 47 37.46 -3.03 0.80
C ALA A 47 38.81 -2.74 1.44
N ALA A 48 39.01 -3.19 2.68
CA ALA A 48 40.31 -3.28 3.30
C ALA A 48 40.90 -4.63 2.89
N GLY A 49 41.87 -4.59 1.97
CA GLY A 49 42.73 -5.71 1.65
C GLY A 49 43.64 -6.06 2.84
N GLY A 50 43.61 -7.31 3.25
CA GLY A 50 44.52 -7.86 4.27
C GLY A 50 44.63 -9.36 4.11
N GLN A 51 45.58 -9.82 3.31
CA GLN A 51 46.00 -11.22 3.27
C GLN A 51 46.55 -11.62 4.63
N ARG A 52 46.04 -12.71 5.23
CA ARG A 52 46.80 -13.57 6.14
C ARG A 52 46.37 -15.02 5.99
N SER A 53 47.41 -15.80 5.84
CA SER A 53 47.57 -17.21 5.60
C SER A 53 46.87 -18.16 6.57
N VAL A 54 46.49 -19.27 5.99
CA VAL A 54 45.97 -20.52 6.54
C VAL A 54 47.01 -21.20 7.43
N GLN A 55 46.62 -21.66 8.62
CA GLN A 55 47.16 -22.90 9.21
C GLN A 55 46.27 -23.45 10.33
N GLY A 56 45.99 -24.77 10.26
CA GLY A 56 45.79 -25.60 11.44
C GLY A 56 44.42 -26.15 11.71
N VAL A 57 44.05 -27.20 11.03
CA VAL A 57 43.00 -28.15 11.39
C VAL A 57 43.42 -28.99 12.60
N ARG A 58 42.53 -29.19 13.59
CA ARG A 58 42.43 -30.46 14.34
C ARG A 58 41.01 -30.65 14.92
N PRO A 59 40.43 -31.85 14.74
CA PRO A 59 39.16 -32.22 15.36
C PRO A 59 39.37 -32.92 16.70
N VAL A 60 38.43 -32.79 17.62
CA VAL A 60 38.28 -33.70 18.75
C VAL A 60 36.86 -34.19 18.86
N HIS A 61 36.74 -35.50 18.76
CA HIS A 61 35.61 -36.35 19.08
C HIS A 61 35.25 -36.30 20.58
N GLY A 62 34.00 -36.60 20.88
CA GLY A 62 33.59 -37.06 22.20
C GLY A 62 32.08 -37.04 22.36
N ALA A 63 31.49 -38.18 22.01
CA ALA A 63 30.10 -38.55 22.35
C ALA A 63 30.01 -38.93 23.85
N GLN A 64 28.82 -38.77 24.45
CA GLN A 64 28.07 -39.84 25.12
C GLN A 64 26.98 -39.28 26.03
N ASP A 65 25.82 -39.71 25.69
CA ASP A 65 24.67 -40.18 26.45
C ASP A 65 24.70 -40.13 27.99
N ALA A 66 23.56 -39.67 28.58
CA ALA A 66 22.79 -40.53 29.48
C ALA A 66 21.53 -39.80 30.00
N THR A 67 20.42 -40.32 29.59
CA THR A 67 19.12 -40.57 30.25
C THR A 67 19.08 -40.44 31.80
N GLY A 68 17.99 -39.89 32.32
CA GLY A 68 17.59 -40.07 33.71
C GLY A 68 16.41 -39.24 34.17
N ALA A 69 15.21 -39.81 33.99
CA ALA A 69 13.97 -39.35 34.59
C ALA A 69 13.87 -39.67 36.07
N ARG A 70 13.02 -38.93 36.80
CA ARG A 70 12.09 -39.25 37.91
C ARG A 70 12.01 -38.07 38.87
N SER A 71 10.90 -37.46 38.98
CA SER A 71 9.58 -37.70 39.61
C SER A 71 9.56 -37.68 41.13
N VAL A 72 8.64 -36.86 41.66
CA VAL A 72 7.68 -37.09 42.72
C VAL A 72 8.04 -36.76 44.17
N GLY A 73 7.13 -36.01 44.78
CA GLY A 73 6.63 -36.12 46.12
C GLY A 73 7.36 -35.22 47.12
N GLY A 74 6.74 -34.47 47.93
CA GLY A 74 5.44 -34.58 48.52
C GLY A 74 5.57 -34.35 50.03
N VAL A 75 4.67 -33.50 50.55
CA VAL A 75 4.07 -33.60 51.88
C VAL A 75 4.82 -33.06 53.13
N ARG A 76 4.14 -32.11 53.75
CA ARG A 76 4.03 -31.71 55.17
C ARG A 76 4.05 -32.93 56.15
N PRO A 77 3.99 -32.81 57.53
CA PRO A 77 3.76 -31.64 58.39
C PRO A 77 4.50 -31.63 59.78
N ALA A 78 4.35 -30.55 60.51
CA ALA A 78 3.92 -30.36 61.89
C ALA A 78 4.60 -31.05 63.10
N HIS A 79 4.41 -30.33 64.21
CA HIS A 79 4.56 -30.57 65.64
C HIS A 79 5.91 -30.10 66.22
N GLY A 80 5.95 -29.30 67.21
CA GLY A 80 5.06 -28.97 68.32
C GLY A 80 5.85 -28.96 69.60
N VAL A 81 5.57 -28.00 70.48
CA VAL A 81 5.54 -28.12 71.95
C VAL A 81 6.77 -27.71 72.79
N GLN A 82 6.52 -26.71 73.55
CA GLN A 82 6.62 -26.44 75.01
C GLN A 82 7.91 -25.70 75.44
N ALA A 83 7.77 -24.48 75.94
CA ALA A 83 7.32 -23.95 77.24
C ALA A 83 8.30 -24.20 78.37
N SER A 84 8.83 -23.12 78.89
CA SER A 84 9.10 -22.79 80.29
C SER A 84 9.83 -21.43 80.32
N GLY A 85 9.36 -20.39 80.85
CA GLY A 85 9.03 -19.96 82.13
C GLY A 85 10.16 -19.23 82.82
N ALA A 86 10.23 -17.86 82.73
CA ALA A 86 10.73 -17.03 83.84
C ALA A 86 10.35 -15.53 83.56
N ALA A 87 9.70 -14.96 84.49
CA ALA A 87 9.29 -13.55 84.61
C ALA A 87 10.35 -12.71 85.34
N PRO A 88 10.16 -11.43 85.62
CA PRO A 88 10.24 -10.27 84.68
C PRO A 88 11.35 -9.31 85.17
N SER A 89 11.96 -8.67 84.22
CA SER A 89 12.86 -7.50 84.50
C SER A 89 12.21 -6.23 83.93
N ALA A 90 12.05 -5.30 84.86
CA ALA A 90 11.45 -3.99 84.60
C ALA A 90 12.17 -3.24 83.50
N TYR A 91 11.51 -3.01 82.39
CA TYR A 91 12.01 -2.17 81.32
C TYR A 91 11.56 -0.74 81.49
N ARG A 92 12.52 0.14 81.70
CA ARG A 92 12.40 1.59 81.82
C ARG A 92 12.12 2.17 80.43
N ALA A 93 10.98 2.84 80.32
CA ALA A 93 10.56 3.55 79.09
C ALA A 93 11.58 4.63 78.70
N PRO A 94 11.98 4.69 77.44
CA PRO A 94 12.69 5.87 76.90
C PRO A 94 11.74 7.00 76.65
N ARG A 95 12.13 8.18 77.09
CA ARG A 95 11.45 9.47 76.84
C ARG A 95 11.22 9.68 75.37
N GLY A 96 10.00 10.13 75.03
CA GLY A 96 9.55 10.50 73.68
C GLY A 96 10.46 11.54 73.01
N ASP A 97 11.02 11.17 71.87
CA ASP A 97 11.56 12.09 70.92
C ASP A 97 10.42 12.79 70.19
N LYS A 98 10.50 14.09 70.17
CA LYS A 98 9.58 14.95 69.42
C LYS A 98 9.63 14.55 67.93
N PRO A 99 8.46 14.49 67.21
CA PRO A 99 8.50 14.24 65.81
C PRO A 99 9.29 15.33 65.09
N GLY A 100 10.42 14.96 64.50
CA GLY A 100 11.22 15.81 63.66
C GLY A 100 10.36 16.41 62.56
N ARG A 101 10.41 17.73 62.40
CA ARG A 101 9.86 18.44 61.24
C ARG A 101 10.31 17.73 59.98
N SER A 102 9.39 16.99 59.36
CA SER A 102 9.56 16.50 57.99
C SER A 102 9.90 17.65 57.07
N GLY A 103 11.12 17.69 56.65
CA GLY A 103 11.56 18.67 55.61
C GLY A 103 10.65 18.52 54.40
N LYS A 104 9.98 19.57 53.99
CA LYS A 104 9.26 19.67 52.73
C LYS A 104 10.26 19.33 51.64
N GLY A 105 10.30 18.08 51.22
CA GLY A 105 11.25 17.55 50.26
C GLY A 105 11.12 18.22 48.89
N ARG A 106 12.22 18.58 48.34
CA ARG A 106 12.42 18.98 46.91
C ARG A 106 11.81 17.98 45.92
N GLY A 107 11.40 16.76 46.38
CA GLY A 107 10.73 15.73 45.59
C GLY A 107 9.35 16.12 45.06
N ASN A 108 8.60 16.96 45.77
CA ASN A 108 7.24 17.31 45.35
C ASN A 108 7.25 18.26 44.12
N VAL A 109 8.25 19.14 44.00
CA VAL A 109 8.33 20.06 42.86
C VAL A 109 8.71 19.31 41.57
N PHE A 110 9.66 18.38 41.65
CA PHE A 110 10.04 17.56 40.50
C PHE A 110 8.91 16.65 40.01
N SER A 111 8.19 16.03 40.94
CA SER A 111 6.99 15.23 40.63
C SER A 111 5.89 16.08 39.97
N SER A 112 5.65 17.32 40.47
CA SER A 112 4.66 18.21 39.89
C SER A 112 5.06 18.68 38.47
N ILE A 113 6.33 18.90 38.22
CA ILE A 113 6.85 19.24 36.87
C ILE A 113 6.65 18.06 35.92
N LEU A 114 6.97 16.82 36.34
CA LEU A 114 6.76 15.63 35.51
C LEU A 114 5.27 15.43 35.17
N ILE A 115 4.38 15.63 36.15
CA ILE A 115 2.93 15.56 35.90
C ILE A 115 2.48 16.65 34.92
N ALA A 116 2.94 17.89 35.11
CA ALA A 116 2.60 18.99 34.19
C ALA A 116 3.09 18.72 32.76
N VAL A 117 4.33 18.21 32.60
CA VAL A 117 4.87 17.80 31.30
C VAL A 117 4.04 16.64 30.71
N GLY A 118 3.70 15.63 31.51
CA GLY A 118 2.86 14.51 31.07
C GLY A 118 1.49 14.97 30.58
N VAL A 119 0.84 15.87 31.33
CA VAL A 119 -0.45 16.46 30.92
C VAL A 119 -0.31 17.27 29.65
N ALA A 120 0.73 18.09 29.53
CA ALA A 120 0.98 18.86 28.31
C ALA A 120 1.18 17.96 27.08
N LEU A 121 1.95 16.87 27.21
CA LEU A 121 2.13 15.88 26.15
C LEU A 121 0.82 15.18 25.77
N LEU A 122 -0.01 14.84 26.73
CA LEU A 122 -1.33 14.25 26.47
C LEU A 122 -2.26 15.24 25.74
N LEU A 123 -2.25 16.52 26.09
CA LEU A 123 -3.03 17.54 25.39
C LEU A 123 -2.56 17.72 23.95
N VAL A 124 -1.24 17.75 23.71
CA VAL A 124 -0.66 17.83 22.36
C VAL A 124 -1.04 16.58 21.55
N ALA A 125 -0.85 15.38 22.11
CA ALA A 125 -1.20 14.12 21.45
C ALA A 125 -2.71 14.05 21.16
N GLY A 126 -3.57 14.46 22.10
CA GLY A 126 -5.01 14.56 21.91
C GLY A 126 -5.38 15.54 20.80
N GLY A 127 -4.76 16.70 20.76
CA GLY A 127 -4.96 17.70 19.70
C GLY A 127 -4.55 17.19 18.31
N LEU A 128 -3.40 16.51 18.21
CA LEU A 128 -2.95 15.88 16.96
C LEU A 128 -3.90 14.75 16.51
N PHE A 129 -4.38 13.94 17.46
CA PHE A 129 -5.36 12.88 17.17
C PHE A 129 -6.68 13.46 16.64
N VAL A 130 -7.23 14.48 17.29
CA VAL A 130 -8.48 15.14 16.83
C VAL A 130 -8.27 15.76 15.45
N LYS A 131 -7.13 16.43 15.20
CA LYS A 131 -6.81 16.96 13.86
C LYS A 131 -6.79 15.87 12.79
N ALA A 132 -6.19 14.70 13.07
CA ALA A 132 -6.15 13.59 12.14
C ALA A 132 -7.57 13.05 11.85
N GLN A 133 -8.42 12.90 12.88
CA GLN A 133 -9.81 12.44 12.73
C GLN A 133 -10.65 13.42 11.88
N ILE A 134 -10.46 14.73 12.08
CA ILE A 134 -11.13 15.73 11.24
C ILE A 134 -10.67 15.63 9.78
N GLY A 135 -9.37 15.39 9.55
CA GLY A 135 -8.81 15.17 8.21
C GLY A 135 -9.42 13.96 7.51
N TYR A 136 -9.49 12.82 8.20
CA TYR A 136 -10.11 11.59 7.67
C TYR A 136 -11.59 11.79 7.34
N LYS A 137 -12.33 12.44 8.27
CA LYS A 137 -13.74 12.74 8.03
C LYS A 137 -13.93 13.62 6.80
N LYS A 138 -13.16 14.72 6.66
CA LYS A 138 -13.23 15.61 5.50
C LYS A 138 -12.97 14.87 4.19
N ALA A 139 -11.95 14.01 4.14
CA ALA A 139 -11.64 13.21 2.95
C ALA A 139 -12.76 12.20 2.63
N ASN A 140 -13.29 11.51 3.63
CA ASN A 140 -14.39 10.58 3.43
C ASN A 140 -15.68 11.30 2.97
N ASP A 141 -16.00 12.46 3.55
CA ASP A 141 -17.16 13.28 3.14
C ASP A 141 -16.99 13.73 1.68
N TYR A 142 -15.76 14.12 1.26
CA TYR A 142 -15.47 14.48 -0.13
C TYR A 142 -15.70 13.29 -1.07
N TYR A 143 -15.15 12.11 -0.79
CA TYR A 143 -15.33 10.94 -1.66
C TYR A 143 -16.77 10.44 -1.69
N ASN A 144 -17.51 10.55 -0.60
CA ASN A 144 -18.94 10.27 -0.59
C ASN A 144 -19.69 11.25 -1.50
N GLY A 145 -19.37 12.55 -1.45
CA GLY A 145 -19.95 13.56 -2.34
C GLY A 145 -19.63 13.29 -3.81
N ILE A 146 -18.39 12.90 -4.13
CA ILE A 146 -18.01 12.48 -5.50
C ILE A 146 -18.82 11.25 -5.92
N ALA A 147 -18.99 10.26 -5.05
CA ALA A 147 -19.77 9.06 -5.37
C ALA A 147 -21.27 9.40 -5.56
N GLU A 148 -21.86 10.24 -4.71
CA GLU A 148 -23.24 10.70 -4.84
C GLU A 148 -23.47 11.47 -6.16
N MET A 149 -22.50 12.27 -6.59
CA MET A 149 -22.57 13.04 -7.84
C MET A 149 -22.40 12.17 -9.08
N ALA A 150 -21.49 11.19 -9.03
CA ALA A 150 -21.03 10.46 -10.20
C ALA A 150 -21.69 9.10 -10.40
N VAL A 151 -22.18 8.45 -9.35
CA VAL A 151 -22.82 7.13 -9.45
C VAL A 151 -24.31 7.33 -9.76
N LYS A 152 -24.70 7.09 -11.02
CA LYS A 152 -26.09 7.23 -11.49
C LYS A 152 -27.00 6.11 -11.02
N ASP A 153 -26.50 4.87 -11.05
CA ASP A 153 -27.23 3.67 -10.67
C ASP A 153 -26.24 2.56 -10.29
N SER A 154 -26.59 1.73 -9.33
CA SER A 154 -25.88 0.51 -8.94
C SER A 154 -26.79 -0.72 -9.01
N SER A 155 -27.95 -0.61 -9.69
CA SER A 155 -28.93 -1.69 -9.87
C SER A 155 -28.63 -2.59 -11.08
N GLY A 156 -27.55 -2.32 -11.83
CA GLY A 156 -27.12 -3.15 -12.95
C GLY A 156 -26.86 -4.61 -12.55
N GLU A 157 -26.83 -5.50 -13.52
CA GLU A 157 -26.43 -6.89 -13.34
C GLU A 157 -25.08 -6.91 -12.58
N ASP A 158 -24.98 -7.60 -11.46
CA ASP A 158 -23.81 -7.62 -10.55
C ASP A 158 -23.59 -6.38 -9.66
N GLY A 159 -24.48 -5.37 -9.61
CA GLY A 159 -24.32 -4.18 -8.76
C GLY A 159 -23.14 -3.29 -9.15
N ILE A 160 -22.74 -3.30 -10.42
CA ILE A 160 -21.66 -2.47 -10.96
C ILE A 160 -22.16 -1.03 -11.03
N PRO A 161 -21.45 -0.04 -10.45
CA PRO A 161 -21.87 1.35 -10.52
C PRO A 161 -21.76 1.89 -11.95
N GLN A 162 -22.81 2.59 -12.42
CA GLN A 162 -22.74 3.38 -13.64
C GLN A 162 -22.19 4.76 -13.31
N ILE A 163 -21.09 5.14 -13.95
CA ILE A 163 -20.34 6.35 -13.63
C ILE A 163 -20.61 7.47 -14.64
N ASP A 164 -20.97 8.64 -14.14
CA ASP A 164 -21.08 9.87 -14.92
C ASP A 164 -19.72 10.56 -15.05
N PHE A 165 -18.96 10.20 -16.07
CA PHE A 165 -17.67 10.81 -16.34
C PHE A 165 -17.77 12.29 -16.75
N ASP A 166 -18.88 12.75 -17.32
CA ASP A 166 -19.09 14.16 -17.63
C ASP A 166 -19.26 15.00 -16.35
N ALA A 167 -19.89 14.45 -15.32
CA ALA A 167 -19.93 15.05 -14.00
C ALA A 167 -18.55 15.09 -13.36
N LEU A 168 -17.77 13.99 -13.44
CA LEU A 168 -16.42 13.89 -12.89
C LEU A 168 -15.42 14.85 -13.56
N LYS A 169 -15.52 15.06 -14.87
CA LYS A 169 -14.68 16.04 -15.59
C LYS A 169 -14.88 17.49 -15.15
N LYS A 170 -16.06 17.83 -14.57
CA LYS A 170 -16.27 19.15 -13.98
C LYS A 170 -15.47 19.33 -12.67
N GLU A 171 -15.15 18.25 -12.00
CA GLU A 171 -14.31 18.25 -10.80
C GLU A 171 -12.82 18.33 -11.15
N SER A 172 -12.38 17.50 -12.12
CA SER A 172 -11.01 17.51 -12.62
C SER A 172 -10.89 16.79 -13.97
N ASP A 173 -10.16 17.41 -14.91
CA ASP A 173 -9.81 16.80 -16.20
C ASP A 173 -8.84 15.62 -16.06
N ASP A 174 -8.13 15.53 -14.93
CA ASP A 174 -7.16 14.47 -14.65
C ASP A 174 -7.83 13.15 -14.24
N ILE A 175 -9.15 13.12 -14.08
CA ILE A 175 -9.89 11.90 -13.74
C ILE A 175 -9.96 11.00 -14.98
N VAL A 176 -9.37 9.82 -14.85
CA VAL A 176 -9.23 8.84 -15.94
C VAL A 176 -10.10 7.61 -15.78
N GLY A 177 -10.59 7.31 -14.55
CA GLY A 177 -11.37 6.11 -14.29
C GLY A 177 -11.98 6.07 -12.91
N TRP A 178 -12.58 4.91 -12.63
CA TRP A 178 -13.19 4.57 -11.35
C TRP A 178 -12.83 3.15 -10.98
N ILE A 179 -12.43 2.91 -9.72
CA ILE A 179 -12.13 1.58 -9.19
C ILE A 179 -13.21 1.16 -8.19
N TYR A 180 -13.77 -0.03 -8.40
CA TYR A 180 -14.78 -0.60 -7.52
C TYR A 180 -14.47 -2.05 -7.19
N VAL A 181 -14.49 -2.41 -5.89
CA VAL A 181 -14.27 -3.76 -5.41
C VAL A 181 -15.41 -4.13 -4.45
N PRO A 182 -16.37 -4.96 -4.90
CA PRO A 182 -17.51 -5.36 -4.10
C PRO A 182 -17.11 -5.98 -2.76
N GLY A 183 -17.85 -5.66 -1.70
CA GLY A 183 -17.59 -6.17 -0.35
C GLY A 183 -16.42 -5.53 0.38
N THR A 184 -15.79 -4.50 -0.23
CA THR A 184 -14.73 -3.69 0.39
C THR A 184 -15.12 -2.21 0.40
N ARG A 185 -14.27 -1.35 0.97
CA ARG A 185 -14.42 0.10 0.92
C ARG A 185 -13.85 0.72 -0.36
N ILE A 186 -13.27 -0.08 -1.25
CA ILE A 186 -12.69 0.42 -2.51
C ILE A 186 -13.82 0.75 -3.48
N ASN A 187 -14.15 2.04 -3.55
CA ASN A 187 -15.14 2.62 -4.45
C ASN A 187 -14.74 4.09 -4.69
N TYR A 188 -13.76 4.31 -5.57
CA TYR A 188 -13.07 5.59 -5.69
C TYR A 188 -12.85 6.00 -7.14
N VAL A 189 -12.86 7.30 -7.36
CA VAL A 189 -12.33 7.93 -8.56
C VAL A 189 -10.83 7.65 -8.70
N VAL A 190 -10.36 7.52 -9.95
CA VAL A 190 -8.94 7.35 -10.28
C VAL A 190 -8.50 8.53 -11.12
N ALA A 191 -7.45 9.22 -10.69
CA ALA A 191 -6.83 10.32 -11.41
C ALA A 191 -5.46 9.93 -11.98
N GLN A 192 -4.96 10.67 -12.97
CA GLN A 192 -3.58 10.56 -13.42
C GLN A 192 -2.98 11.97 -13.50
N GLY A 193 -1.91 12.22 -12.75
CA GLY A 193 -1.21 13.50 -12.76
C GLY A 193 0.06 13.45 -13.60
N GLU A 194 0.70 14.60 -13.78
CA GLU A 194 2.00 14.70 -14.46
C GLU A 194 3.11 13.90 -13.77
N THR A 195 2.96 13.64 -12.46
CA THR A 195 3.91 12.86 -11.66
C THR A 195 3.18 11.97 -10.67
N ASN A 196 3.82 10.89 -10.21
CA ASN A 196 3.30 10.01 -9.16
C ASN A 196 3.18 10.70 -7.78
N ASN A 197 3.64 11.94 -7.64
CA ASN A 197 3.48 12.74 -6.42
C ASN A 197 2.26 13.66 -6.48
N THR A 198 1.69 13.94 -7.67
CA THR A 198 0.59 14.89 -7.86
C THR A 198 -0.58 14.59 -6.95
N TYR A 199 -1.05 13.36 -6.95
CA TYR A 199 -2.21 12.92 -6.18
C TYR A 199 -1.89 12.17 -4.88
N LEU A 200 -0.60 12.08 -4.54
CA LEU A 200 -0.18 11.40 -3.31
C LEU A 200 -0.78 12.05 -2.05
N ARG A 201 -0.95 13.39 -2.06
CA ARG A 201 -1.53 14.14 -0.94
C ARG A 201 -2.50 15.23 -1.39
N HIS A 202 -3.15 15.04 -2.52
CA HIS A 202 -4.17 15.96 -3.03
C HIS A 202 -5.40 15.21 -3.49
N LEU A 203 -6.55 15.84 -3.28
CA LEU A 203 -7.83 15.44 -3.86
C LEU A 203 -7.87 15.83 -5.34
N PRO A 204 -8.79 15.28 -6.16
CA PRO A 204 -8.95 15.66 -7.57
C PRO A 204 -9.11 17.16 -7.79
N ASN A 205 -9.76 17.87 -6.87
CA ASN A 205 -9.95 19.32 -6.92
C ASN A 205 -8.70 20.14 -6.51
N GLY A 206 -7.58 19.48 -6.25
CA GLY A 206 -6.33 20.10 -5.84
C GLY A 206 -6.21 20.43 -4.34
N GLU A 207 -7.24 20.19 -3.52
CA GLU A 207 -7.14 20.38 -2.07
C GLU A 207 -6.20 19.37 -1.43
N TYR A 208 -5.44 19.82 -0.42
CA TYR A 208 -4.58 18.96 0.37
C TYR A 208 -5.38 17.95 1.19
N SER A 209 -5.00 16.68 1.12
CA SER A 209 -5.55 15.59 1.91
C SER A 209 -4.48 14.55 2.24
N GLU A 210 -4.41 14.11 3.49
CA GLU A 210 -3.52 13.00 3.89
C GLU A 210 -3.92 11.66 3.22
N ASN A 211 -5.18 11.51 2.83
CA ASN A 211 -5.66 10.32 2.13
C ASN A 211 -5.22 10.31 0.64
N GLY A 212 -4.88 11.47 0.08
CA GLY A 212 -4.62 11.61 -1.34
C GLY A 212 -5.79 11.13 -2.21
N THR A 213 -5.50 10.80 -3.44
CA THR A 213 -6.43 10.17 -4.40
C THR A 213 -5.87 8.84 -4.86
N ILE A 214 -6.71 7.89 -5.25
CA ILE A 214 -6.23 6.73 -6.01
C ILE A 214 -5.77 7.24 -7.36
N PHE A 215 -4.55 6.92 -7.76
CA PHE A 215 -3.98 7.45 -9.01
C PHE A 215 -3.28 6.37 -9.84
N MET A 216 -3.34 6.57 -11.15
CA MET A 216 -2.64 5.74 -12.12
C MET A 216 -1.18 6.19 -12.24
N ASP A 217 -0.25 5.24 -12.44
CA ASP A 217 1.17 5.55 -12.68
C ASP A 217 1.30 6.53 -13.85
N MET A 218 2.17 7.53 -13.68
CA MET A 218 2.41 8.56 -14.69
C MET A 218 2.91 8.00 -16.03
N ASP A 219 3.56 6.84 -16.02
CA ASP A 219 4.07 6.16 -17.22
C ASP A 219 2.99 5.32 -17.93
N GLY A 220 1.80 5.14 -17.30
CA GLY A 220 0.67 4.40 -17.88
C GLY A 220 -0.10 5.22 -18.91
N THR A 221 -0.65 4.55 -19.93
CA THR A 221 -1.47 5.18 -20.96
C THR A 221 -2.92 5.36 -20.48
N ALA A 222 -3.38 6.61 -20.39
CA ALA A 222 -4.78 6.92 -20.03
C ALA A 222 -5.76 6.38 -21.10
N PRO A 223 -6.96 5.98 -20.71
CA PRO A 223 -7.55 5.97 -19.37
C PRO A 223 -7.17 4.75 -18.51
N GLY A 224 -6.15 4.01 -18.88
CA GLY A 224 -5.72 2.73 -18.31
C GLY A 224 -6.21 1.54 -19.12
N MET A 225 -5.66 0.36 -18.84
CA MET A 225 -5.93 -0.91 -19.55
C MET A 225 -5.61 -0.87 -21.04
N VAL A 226 -4.85 0.13 -21.48
CA VAL A 226 -4.29 0.23 -22.85
C VAL A 226 -3.04 -0.65 -22.94
N ASP A 227 -2.15 -0.51 -21.96
CA ASP A 227 -0.90 -1.25 -21.81
C ASP A 227 -1.12 -2.67 -21.29
N GLN A 228 -0.07 -3.52 -21.33
CA GLN A 228 -0.10 -4.86 -20.75
C GLN A 228 -0.27 -4.81 -19.22
N GLN A 229 0.31 -3.81 -18.55
CA GLN A 229 0.11 -3.56 -17.14
C GLN A 229 -0.31 -2.12 -16.89
N THR A 230 -1.44 -1.95 -16.21
CA THR A 230 -1.87 -0.68 -15.61
C THR A 230 -1.67 -0.76 -14.11
N THR A 231 -0.99 0.23 -13.53
CA THR A 231 -0.75 0.25 -12.08
C THR A 231 -1.47 1.43 -11.43
N LEU A 232 -2.24 1.13 -10.41
CA LEU A 232 -2.92 2.11 -9.57
C LEU A 232 -2.30 2.13 -8.18
N TYR A 233 -2.09 3.32 -7.65
CA TYR A 233 -1.57 3.54 -6.30
C TYR A 233 -2.64 4.12 -5.39
N GLY A 234 -2.63 3.71 -4.13
CA GLY A 234 -3.48 4.28 -3.10
C GLY A 234 -2.83 4.15 -1.72
N HIS A 235 -3.16 5.08 -0.83
CA HIS A 235 -2.66 5.02 0.54
C HIS A 235 -3.22 3.82 1.31
N HIS A 236 -2.44 3.35 2.28
CA HIS A 236 -2.90 2.50 3.36
C HIS A 236 -3.35 3.40 4.52
N MET A 237 -4.64 3.57 4.71
CA MET A 237 -5.20 4.39 5.78
C MET A 237 -5.58 3.53 6.99
N ASN A 238 -5.30 4.03 8.20
CA ASN A 238 -5.57 3.28 9.44
C ASN A 238 -7.07 3.13 9.76
N ASP A 239 -7.94 3.88 9.08
CA ASP A 239 -9.39 3.78 9.19
C ASP A 239 -10.01 2.78 8.19
N GLY A 240 -9.19 2.05 7.44
CA GLY A 240 -9.63 1.08 6.44
C GLY A 240 -10.02 1.68 5.09
N ALA A 241 -9.73 2.98 4.85
CA ALA A 241 -9.99 3.65 3.59
C ALA A 241 -8.87 3.44 2.57
N MET A 242 -9.11 3.90 1.35
CA MET A 242 -8.21 3.82 0.20
C MET A 242 -7.84 2.36 -0.11
N PHE A 243 -6.54 2.02 -0.20
CA PHE A 243 -6.05 0.67 -0.51
C PHE A 243 -5.60 -0.13 0.72
N GLU A 244 -6.05 0.23 1.94
CA GLU A 244 -5.84 -0.64 3.11
C GLU A 244 -6.33 -2.07 2.85
N PRO A 245 -7.51 -2.33 2.19
CA PRO A 245 -7.95 -3.69 1.92
C PRO A 245 -6.97 -4.50 1.04
N ILE A 246 -6.13 -3.83 0.24
CA ILE A 246 -5.09 -4.49 -0.56
C ILE A 246 -3.94 -5.00 0.33
N ASP A 247 -3.53 -4.24 1.36
CA ASP A 247 -2.57 -4.72 2.35
C ASP A 247 -3.15 -5.91 3.14
N ALA A 248 -4.39 -5.79 3.60
CA ALA A 248 -5.09 -6.86 4.31
C ALA A 248 -5.21 -8.15 3.48
N SER A 249 -5.29 -8.05 2.15
CA SER A 249 -5.38 -9.20 1.24
C SER A 249 -4.10 -10.04 1.15
N MET A 250 -3.02 -9.68 1.83
CA MET A 250 -1.88 -10.58 2.03
C MET A 250 -2.21 -11.76 2.94
N ASP A 251 -3.28 -11.67 3.75
CA ASP A 251 -3.87 -12.83 4.42
C ASP A 251 -4.78 -13.58 3.43
N GLN A 252 -4.57 -14.90 3.30
CA GLN A 252 -5.31 -15.73 2.34
C GLN A 252 -6.83 -15.69 2.55
N LYS A 253 -7.30 -15.64 3.80
CA LYS A 253 -8.74 -15.61 4.08
C LYS A 253 -9.37 -14.29 3.62
N VAL A 254 -8.63 -13.19 3.76
CA VAL A 254 -9.05 -11.88 3.26
C VAL A 254 -8.99 -11.87 1.73
N PHE A 255 -7.91 -12.36 1.12
CA PHE A 255 -7.79 -12.50 -0.33
C PHE A 255 -8.97 -13.28 -0.93
N ASP A 256 -9.37 -14.38 -0.30
CA ASP A 256 -10.47 -15.22 -0.75
C ASP A 256 -11.83 -14.49 -0.76
N THR A 257 -11.95 -13.33 -0.13
CA THR A 257 -13.16 -12.49 -0.19
C THR A 257 -13.24 -11.65 -1.46
N PHE A 258 -12.10 -11.35 -2.09
CA PHE A 258 -12.03 -10.60 -3.34
C PHE A 258 -12.45 -11.50 -4.50
N LYS A 259 -13.68 -11.31 -5.00
CA LYS A 259 -14.22 -12.13 -6.10
C LYS A 259 -13.98 -11.49 -7.46
N LYS A 260 -14.22 -10.18 -7.55
CA LYS A 260 -14.07 -9.37 -8.75
C LYS A 260 -13.54 -8.00 -8.37
N VAL A 261 -12.81 -7.39 -9.28
CA VAL A 261 -12.42 -5.99 -9.27
C VAL A 261 -12.96 -5.37 -10.54
N TYR A 262 -13.53 -4.18 -10.45
CA TYR A 262 -14.02 -3.45 -11.60
C TYR A 262 -13.19 -2.19 -11.80
N TYR A 263 -12.64 -2.02 -12.98
CA TYR A 263 -12.05 -0.76 -13.40
C TYR A 263 -12.88 -0.18 -14.52
N ILE A 264 -13.46 1.00 -14.28
CA ILE A 264 -14.46 1.63 -15.15
C ILE A 264 -13.79 2.86 -15.76
N THR A 265 -13.82 2.96 -17.08
CA THR A 265 -13.38 4.11 -17.85
C THR A 265 -14.55 4.74 -18.58
N PRO A 266 -14.40 5.92 -19.20
CA PRO A 266 -15.49 6.51 -20.01
C PRO A 266 -16.03 5.59 -21.11
N GLU A 267 -15.23 4.65 -21.59
CA GLU A 267 -15.57 3.84 -22.75
C GLU A 267 -15.87 2.37 -22.40
N MET A 268 -15.32 1.89 -21.29
CA MET A 268 -15.33 0.46 -20.98
C MET A 268 -15.30 0.17 -19.49
N THR A 269 -16.05 -0.81 -19.05
CA THR A 269 -15.88 -1.45 -17.75
C THR A 269 -15.10 -2.75 -17.91
N TYR A 270 -13.93 -2.81 -17.25
CA TYR A 270 -13.10 -4.02 -17.21
C TYR A 270 -13.48 -4.83 -15.97
N VAL A 271 -13.86 -6.09 -16.18
CA VAL A 271 -14.10 -7.06 -15.12
C VAL A 271 -12.81 -7.83 -14.89
N LEU A 272 -12.28 -7.74 -13.69
CA LEU A 272 -10.97 -8.32 -13.37
C LEU A 272 -11.09 -9.38 -12.27
N LYS A 273 -10.31 -10.44 -12.44
CA LYS A 273 -10.16 -11.51 -11.45
C LYS A 273 -8.84 -11.32 -10.70
N PRO A 274 -8.86 -11.17 -9.36
CA PRO A 274 -7.65 -11.20 -8.56
C PRO A 274 -6.91 -12.53 -8.72
N MET A 275 -5.62 -12.46 -9.05
CA MET A 275 -4.77 -13.65 -9.19
C MET A 275 -3.98 -13.91 -7.92
N PHE A 276 -3.33 -12.86 -7.41
CA PHE A 276 -2.50 -12.96 -6.20
C PHE A 276 -2.23 -11.59 -5.60
N THR A 277 -1.83 -11.57 -4.32
CA THR A 277 -1.27 -10.40 -3.64
C THR A 277 0.15 -10.73 -3.19
N MET A 278 1.11 -9.89 -3.57
CA MET A 278 2.53 -10.01 -3.24
C MET A 278 2.97 -8.90 -2.30
N GLN A 279 4.07 -9.14 -1.57
CA GLN A 279 4.76 -8.11 -0.81
C GLN A 279 6.13 -7.88 -1.41
N VAL A 280 6.42 -6.64 -1.77
CA VAL A 280 7.68 -6.23 -2.37
C VAL A 280 8.30 -5.05 -1.60
N GLN A 281 9.56 -4.75 -1.86
CA GLN A 281 10.21 -3.55 -1.32
C GLN A 281 9.68 -2.30 -2.02
N ASP A 282 9.87 -1.13 -1.40
CA ASP A 282 9.36 0.15 -1.92
C ASP A 282 10.11 0.65 -3.17
N ASP A 283 11.25 0.05 -3.49
CA ASP A 283 12.05 0.28 -4.69
C ASP A 283 11.76 -0.73 -5.83
N TYR A 284 10.71 -1.56 -5.71
CA TYR A 284 10.32 -2.53 -6.74
C TYR A 284 9.85 -1.84 -8.02
N VAL A 285 10.76 -1.70 -8.98
CA VAL A 285 10.55 -0.94 -10.22
C VAL A 285 9.63 -1.64 -11.22
N ASP A 286 9.51 -2.96 -11.17
CA ASP A 286 8.70 -3.71 -12.14
C ASP A 286 7.19 -3.43 -12.02
N ALA A 287 6.72 -2.91 -10.87
CA ALA A 287 5.36 -2.41 -10.74
C ALA A 287 5.06 -1.22 -11.66
N ARG A 288 6.08 -0.53 -12.18
CA ARG A 288 5.96 0.61 -13.09
C ARG A 288 6.11 0.25 -14.56
N ARG A 289 6.45 -1.00 -14.87
CA ARG A 289 6.55 -1.43 -16.26
C ARG A 289 5.15 -1.51 -16.87
N THR A 290 4.91 -0.75 -17.91
CA THR A 290 3.61 -0.72 -18.61
C THR A 290 3.54 -1.79 -19.69
N ASN A 291 4.65 -2.00 -20.43
CA ASN A 291 4.74 -2.98 -21.50
C ASN A 291 6.03 -3.80 -21.42
N PHE A 292 6.05 -4.94 -22.06
CA PHE A 292 7.14 -5.92 -22.04
C PHE A 292 7.59 -6.24 -23.47
N ASP A 293 8.85 -6.68 -23.64
CA ASP A 293 9.46 -6.92 -24.96
C ASP A 293 8.75 -8.04 -25.76
N SER A 294 7.99 -8.90 -25.08
CA SER A 294 7.21 -9.97 -25.69
C SER A 294 6.16 -10.50 -24.70
N GLU A 295 5.13 -11.19 -25.19
CA GLU A 295 4.16 -11.93 -24.37
C GLU A 295 4.87 -12.88 -23.40
N LYS A 296 5.89 -13.60 -23.88
CA LYS A 296 6.70 -14.48 -23.04
C LYS A 296 7.39 -13.74 -21.89
N ALA A 297 7.94 -12.56 -22.15
CA ALA A 297 8.58 -11.73 -21.11
C ALA A 297 7.53 -11.25 -20.08
N PHE A 298 6.34 -10.90 -20.54
CA PHE A 298 5.23 -10.53 -19.69
C PHE A 298 4.77 -11.71 -18.80
N THR A 299 4.55 -12.90 -19.38
CA THR A 299 4.20 -14.11 -18.63
C THR A 299 5.29 -14.45 -17.59
N GLN A 300 6.58 -14.39 -17.96
CA GLN A 300 7.69 -14.61 -17.03
C GLN A 300 7.72 -13.61 -15.88
N TYR A 301 7.41 -12.35 -16.15
CA TYR A 301 7.25 -11.34 -15.09
C TYR A 301 6.11 -11.71 -14.13
N LEU A 302 4.94 -12.10 -14.66
CA LEU A 302 3.79 -12.50 -13.82
C LEU A 302 4.09 -13.77 -13.01
N GLN A 303 4.79 -14.75 -13.59
CA GLN A 303 5.24 -15.96 -12.88
C GLN A 303 6.21 -15.62 -11.74
N ALA A 304 7.19 -14.74 -11.99
CA ALA A 304 8.13 -14.28 -10.97
C ALA A 304 7.44 -13.50 -9.84
N SER A 305 6.42 -12.71 -10.19
CA SER A 305 5.60 -11.97 -9.21
C SER A 305 4.73 -12.93 -8.39
N LEU A 306 4.11 -13.94 -9.01
CA LEU A 306 3.34 -14.98 -8.33
C LEU A 306 4.21 -15.78 -7.34
N ALA A 307 5.47 -16.03 -7.67
CA ALA A 307 6.41 -16.71 -6.77
C ALA A 307 6.68 -15.92 -5.46
N GLN A 308 6.41 -14.62 -5.45
CA GLN A 308 6.54 -13.75 -4.25
C GLN A 308 5.19 -13.55 -3.53
N ALA A 309 4.12 -14.21 -3.99
CA ALA A 309 2.79 -14.04 -3.44
C ALA A 309 2.71 -14.43 -1.96
N LYS A 310 1.96 -13.66 -1.19
CA LYS A 310 1.55 -13.96 0.19
C LYS A 310 0.22 -14.69 0.22
N ALA A 311 -0.67 -14.34 -0.72
CA ALA A 311 -1.96 -14.98 -0.94
C ALA A 311 -2.24 -15.07 -2.45
N SER A 312 -2.93 -16.12 -2.88
CA SER A 312 -3.23 -16.32 -4.30
C SER A 312 -4.49 -17.13 -4.52
N ALA A 313 -5.10 -16.93 -5.70
CA ALA A 313 -6.17 -17.79 -6.18
C ALA A 313 -5.63 -19.22 -6.42
N LYS A 314 -6.47 -20.23 -6.22
CA LYS A 314 -6.08 -21.63 -6.39
C LYS A 314 -5.60 -21.95 -7.82
N ASP A 315 -6.13 -21.21 -8.79
CA ASP A 315 -5.82 -21.35 -10.22
C ASP A 315 -4.90 -20.22 -10.74
N ALA A 316 -4.24 -19.46 -9.84
CA ALA A 316 -3.42 -18.30 -10.19
C ALA A 316 -2.38 -18.60 -11.28
N ALA A 317 -1.70 -19.75 -11.23
CA ALA A 317 -0.73 -20.14 -12.25
C ALA A 317 -1.37 -20.29 -13.64
N ALA A 318 -2.56 -20.90 -13.72
CA ALA A 318 -3.28 -21.03 -14.99
C ALA A 318 -3.84 -19.68 -15.48
N GLU A 319 -4.18 -18.78 -14.58
CA GLU A 319 -4.65 -17.45 -14.93
C GLU A 319 -3.51 -16.53 -15.41
N VAL A 320 -2.30 -16.69 -14.87
CA VAL A 320 -1.09 -16.02 -15.34
C VAL A 320 -0.80 -16.37 -16.81
N GLU A 321 -0.92 -17.62 -17.21
CA GLU A 321 -0.70 -18.06 -18.59
C GLU A 321 -1.74 -17.51 -19.60
N LYS A 322 -2.88 -17.05 -19.12
CA LYS A 322 -3.97 -16.50 -19.94
C LYS A 322 -4.00 -14.97 -19.92
N ALA A 323 -3.08 -14.33 -19.18
CA ALA A 323 -3.13 -12.89 -18.97
C ALA A 323 -2.56 -12.13 -20.15
N ASP A 324 -3.42 -11.41 -20.88
CA ASP A 324 -3.02 -10.45 -21.91
C ASP A 324 -2.78 -9.06 -21.31
N LYS A 325 -3.58 -8.72 -20.29
CA LYS A 325 -3.51 -7.45 -19.56
C LYS A 325 -3.79 -7.66 -18.10
N VAL A 326 -3.11 -6.88 -17.25
CA VAL A 326 -3.32 -6.88 -15.80
C VAL A 326 -3.51 -5.46 -15.26
N LEU A 327 -4.29 -5.39 -14.19
CA LEU A 327 -4.38 -4.24 -13.30
C LEU A 327 -3.66 -4.60 -12.00
N THR A 328 -2.68 -3.78 -11.62
CA THR A 328 -1.92 -3.94 -10.38
C THR A 328 -2.31 -2.82 -9.40
N LEU A 329 -2.87 -3.20 -8.24
CA LEU A 329 -3.27 -2.28 -7.17
C LEU A 329 -2.18 -2.26 -6.11
N VAL A 330 -1.55 -1.11 -5.88
CA VAL A 330 -0.35 -0.99 -5.01
C VAL A 330 -0.61 -0.06 -3.83
N THR A 331 -0.24 -0.49 -2.63
CA THR A 331 -0.29 0.32 -1.40
C THR A 331 0.93 0.09 -0.51
N CYS A 332 1.14 0.97 0.47
CA CYS A 332 2.12 0.71 1.51
C CYS A 332 1.72 -0.51 2.34
N ALA A 333 2.65 -1.41 2.63
CA ALA A 333 2.42 -2.60 3.42
C ALA A 333 2.93 -2.46 4.86
N GLY A 334 2.25 -3.15 5.79
CA GLY A 334 2.64 -3.27 7.19
C GLY A 334 2.20 -2.12 8.10
N GLN A 335 2.29 -2.37 9.41
CA GLN A 335 1.84 -1.45 10.47
C GLN A 335 2.96 -0.51 10.97
N ILE A 336 4.22 -0.84 10.70
CA ILE A 336 5.38 -0.10 11.24
C ILE A 336 5.79 1.01 10.27
N ILE A 337 5.96 2.21 10.81
CA ILE A 337 6.43 3.39 10.05
C ILE A 337 7.93 3.61 10.32
N PRO A 338 8.77 3.87 9.28
CA PRO A 338 8.42 4.02 7.85
C PRO A 338 8.11 2.68 7.19
N ARG A 339 7.05 2.66 6.37
CA ARG A 339 6.66 1.49 5.59
C ARG A 339 7.58 1.36 4.37
N THR A 340 8.53 0.44 4.46
CA THR A 340 9.52 0.17 3.39
C THR A 340 9.09 -0.95 2.44
N THR A 341 7.89 -1.49 2.64
CA THR A 341 7.33 -2.51 1.78
C THR A 341 6.02 -2.04 1.16
N ARG A 342 5.65 -2.70 0.07
CA ARG A 342 4.39 -2.48 -0.65
C ARG A 342 3.63 -3.79 -0.76
N ALA A 343 2.31 -3.72 -0.64
CA ALA A 343 1.42 -4.79 -1.08
C ALA A 343 0.94 -4.49 -2.49
N GLY A 344 1.01 -5.46 -3.37
CA GLY A 344 0.55 -5.37 -4.75
C GLY A 344 -0.41 -6.51 -5.08
N MET A 345 -1.68 -6.20 -5.35
CA MET A 345 -2.65 -7.17 -5.86
C MET A 345 -2.65 -7.10 -7.39
N VAL A 346 -2.41 -8.24 -8.04
CA VAL A 346 -2.41 -8.35 -9.50
C VAL A 346 -3.69 -9.04 -9.95
N CYS A 347 -4.43 -8.37 -10.83
CA CYS A 347 -5.72 -8.80 -11.35
C CYS A 347 -5.69 -8.94 -12.87
N ARG A 348 -6.20 -10.05 -13.42
CA ARG A 348 -6.31 -10.27 -14.86
C ARG A 348 -7.68 -9.81 -15.38
N VAL A 349 -7.73 -9.23 -16.56
CA VAL A 349 -8.99 -8.97 -17.28
C VAL A 349 -9.64 -10.31 -17.65
N VAL A 350 -10.89 -10.49 -17.27
CA VAL A 350 -11.68 -11.69 -17.60
C VAL A 350 -12.86 -11.39 -18.49
N ASP A 351 -13.34 -10.14 -18.50
CA ASP A 351 -14.44 -9.69 -19.32
C ASP A 351 -14.40 -8.16 -19.50
N THR A 352 -15.10 -7.64 -20.50
CA THR A 352 -15.25 -6.21 -20.75
C THR A 352 -16.69 -5.89 -21.13
N ILE A 353 -17.22 -4.81 -20.56
CA ILE A 353 -18.57 -4.31 -20.80
C ILE A 353 -18.44 -2.90 -21.38
N PRO A 354 -18.88 -2.63 -22.62
CA PRO A 354 -18.87 -1.28 -23.18
C PRO A 354 -19.68 -0.31 -22.31
N ALA A 355 -19.23 0.94 -22.22
CA ALA A 355 -20.02 2.00 -21.58
C ALA A 355 -21.35 2.16 -22.30
N GLN A 356 -22.41 2.37 -21.52
CA GLN A 356 -23.78 2.56 -22.02
C GLN A 356 -24.10 4.05 -22.18
#